data_28e1115e2d445f4d7ab2dacb6a0f24ba
#
_entry.id   28e1115e2d445f4d7ab2dacb6a0f24ba
#
_cell.length_a   1.000
_cell.length_b   1.000
_cell.length_c   1.000
_cell.angle_alpha   90.00
_cell.angle_beta   90.00
_cell.angle_gamma   90.00
#
_symmetry.space_group_name_H-M   'P 1'
#
loop_
_entity.id
_entity.type
_entity.pdbx_description
1 polymer ?
#
loop_
_entity_poly.entity_id
_entity_poly.type
_entity_poly.pdbx_seq_one_letter_code
_entity_poly.pdbx_strand_id
1 'polypeptide(L)'
;PGGVNLKSAKIHEALIEADAWINVPVLKNHGGAKMTCAMKNYMGIVWDRRFFHQNDLQQCIADICTWQKKPVLNIVDAYRIMHQNGPQGKSAADVATLKSLIASTNIVAIDTAALRLFNQVKKLDMAAVGHIGKGEALKLGTTNLDNVTIKRIKI
;
A
#
# COMPACT_ATOMS: atom_id res chain seq x y z
N PRO A 1 14.75 -7.74 -4.91
CA PRO A 1 14.53 -7.06 -3.64
C PRO A 1 15.43 -7.60 -2.55
N GLY A 2 15.78 -6.74 -1.58
CA GLY A 2 16.54 -7.12 -0.39
C GLY A 2 15.66 -7.58 0.77
N GLY A 3 14.57 -8.27 0.46
CA GLY A 3 13.56 -8.67 1.44
C GLY A 3 13.97 -9.80 2.39
N VAL A 4 13.13 -10.07 3.37
CA VAL A 4 13.29 -11.18 4.33
C VAL A 4 12.88 -12.51 3.66
N ASN A 5 11.68 -12.58 3.09
CA ASN A 5 11.14 -13.77 2.43
C ASN A 5 11.33 -13.69 0.91
N LEU A 6 10.96 -12.57 0.29
CA LEU A 6 11.05 -12.38 -1.15
C LEU A 6 12.44 -11.88 -1.54
N LYS A 7 13.33 -12.77 -1.95
CA LYS A 7 14.72 -12.45 -2.33
C LYS A 7 14.84 -11.99 -3.79
N SER A 8 13.95 -12.45 -4.66
CA SER A 8 13.94 -12.09 -6.09
C SER A 8 12.50 -12.07 -6.61
N ALA A 9 12.27 -11.28 -7.65
CA ALA A 9 11.00 -11.23 -8.37
C ALA A 9 11.24 -10.81 -9.82
N LYS A 10 10.43 -11.35 -10.74
CA LYS A 10 10.40 -10.86 -12.13
C LYS A 10 9.50 -9.62 -12.17
N ILE A 11 10.08 -8.49 -12.50
CA ILE A 11 9.39 -7.21 -12.62
C ILE A 11 9.02 -6.97 -14.08
N HIS A 12 7.91 -6.30 -14.33
CA HIS A 12 7.50 -5.89 -15.67
C HIS A 12 8.58 -5.00 -16.32
N GLU A 13 8.95 -5.34 -17.56
CA GLU A 13 9.98 -4.66 -18.33
C GLU A 13 9.72 -3.16 -18.45
N ALA A 14 8.49 -2.77 -18.76
CA ALA A 14 8.09 -1.38 -18.86
C ALA A 14 8.46 -0.51 -17.63
N LEU A 15 8.47 -1.13 -16.42
CA LEU A 15 8.90 -0.42 -15.21
C LEU A 15 10.43 -0.38 -15.05
N ILE A 16 11.13 -1.35 -15.62
CA ILE A 16 12.59 -1.38 -15.65
C ILE A 16 13.10 -0.30 -16.60
N GLU A 17 12.45 -0.13 -17.75
CA GLU A 17 12.84 0.80 -18.80
C GLU A 17 12.37 2.24 -18.54
N ALA A 18 11.25 2.44 -17.84
CA ALA A 18 10.71 3.78 -17.56
C ALA A 18 11.73 4.67 -16.83
N ASP A 19 11.89 5.91 -17.22
CA ASP A 19 12.74 6.90 -16.52
C ASP A 19 12.19 7.20 -15.11
N ALA A 20 10.87 7.30 -14.99
CA ALA A 20 10.17 7.53 -13.73
C ALA A 20 8.81 6.82 -13.74
N TRP A 21 8.27 6.51 -12.57
CA TRP A 21 6.91 5.98 -12.44
C TRP A 21 6.22 6.52 -11.20
N ILE A 22 4.89 6.56 -11.24
CA ILE A 22 4.04 7.00 -10.15
C ILE A 22 3.17 5.81 -9.72
N ASN A 23 3.07 5.60 -8.43
CA ASN A 23 2.25 4.55 -7.84
C ASN A 23 0.88 5.12 -7.44
N VAL A 24 -0.20 4.69 -8.11
CA VAL A 24 -1.56 5.23 -7.91
C VAL A 24 -2.50 4.11 -7.42
N PRO A 25 -2.43 3.73 -6.14
CA PRO A 25 -3.33 2.73 -5.56
C PRO A 25 -4.70 3.30 -5.21
N VAL A 26 -5.71 2.44 -5.24
CA VAL A 26 -7.03 2.69 -4.64
C VAL A 26 -7.04 2.12 -3.22
N LEU A 27 -7.43 2.93 -2.23
CA LEU A 27 -7.59 2.47 -0.85
C LEU A 27 -8.80 1.56 -0.71
N LYS A 28 -8.58 0.32 -0.27
CA LYS A 28 -9.67 -0.65 -0.09
C LYS A 28 -9.35 -1.75 0.90
N ASN A 29 -10.41 -2.37 1.42
CA ASN A 29 -10.35 -3.64 2.16
C ASN A 29 -9.80 -4.77 1.28
N HIS A 30 -9.11 -5.71 1.91
CA HIS A 30 -8.62 -6.93 1.27
C HIS A 30 -8.60 -8.08 2.28
N GLY A 31 -9.14 -9.23 1.91
CA GLY A 31 -9.23 -10.39 2.80
C GLY A 31 -7.87 -10.77 3.41
N GLY A 32 -6.88 -11.12 2.60
CA GLY A 32 -5.56 -11.58 3.08
C GLY A 32 -4.68 -10.44 3.60
N ALA A 33 -4.51 -9.37 2.82
CA ALA A 33 -3.64 -8.25 3.21
C ALA A 33 -4.32 -7.25 4.15
N LYS A 34 -5.60 -7.43 4.47
CA LYS A 34 -6.48 -6.55 5.28
C LYS A 34 -6.76 -5.20 4.59
N MET A 35 -5.75 -4.53 4.12
CA MET A 35 -5.83 -3.26 3.40
C MET A 35 -5.00 -3.31 2.11
N THR A 36 -5.50 -2.70 1.06
CA THR A 36 -4.75 -2.37 -0.16
C THR A 36 -4.48 -0.88 -0.15
N CYS A 37 -3.21 -0.51 -0.28
CA CYS A 37 -2.73 0.84 -0.43
C CYS A 37 -1.41 0.84 -1.20
N ALA A 38 -0.51 1.81 -0.98
CA ALA A 38 0.69 1.99 -1.79
C ALA A 38 1.63 0.78 -1.75
N MET A 39 1.93 0.23 -0.56
CA MET A 39 2.83 -0.94 -0.44
C MET A 39 2.25 -2.17 -1.15
N LYS A 40 0.97 -2.49 -0.89
CA LYS A 40 0.32 -3.64 -1.51
C LYS A 40 0.22 -3.51 -3.03
N ASN A 41 0.12 -2.29 -3.57
CA ASN A 41 0.01 -2.05 -5.00
C ASN A 41 1.28 -2.47 -5.76
N TYR A 42 2.44 -2.50 -5.10
CA TYR A 42 3.67 -3.05 -5.68
C TYR A 42 3.57 -4.53 -6.10
N MET A 43 2.64 -5.31 -5.57
CA MET A 43 2.41 -6.65 -6.10
C MET A 43 1.96 -6.62 -7.57
N GLY A 44 1.41 -5.49 -8.04
CA GLY A 44 0.99 -5.31 -9.44
C GLY A 44 2.15 -5.25 -10.43
N ILE A 45 3.36 -4.91 -9.97
CA ILE A 45 4.54 -4.84 -10.84
C ILE A 45 5.24 -6.20 -11.05
N VAL A 46 4.86 -7.22 -10.27
CA VAL A 46 5.46 -8.55 -10.29
C VAL A 46 4.70 -9.45 -11.26
N TRP A 47 5.45 -10.16 -12.12
CA TRP A 47 4.89 -11.09 -13.11
C TRP A 47 4.13 -12.24 -12.46
N ASP A 48 4.72 -12.91 -11.45
CA ASP A 48 4.12 -14.05 -10.74
C ASP A 48 3.94 -13.73 -9.25
N ARG A 49 2.69 -13.68 -8.82
CA ARG A 49 2.30 -13.33 -7.44
C ARG A 49 2.00 -14.56 -6.57
N ARG A 50 2.14 -15.78 -7.09
CA ARG A 50 1.84 -17.01 -6.32
C ARG A 50 2.69 -17.11 -5.07
N PHE A 51 3.98 -16.74 -5.17
CA PHE A 51 4.89 -16.75 -4.02
C PHE A 51 4.36 -15.93 -2.84
N PHE A 52 3.75 -14.78 -3.08
CA PHE A 52 3.18 -13.92 -2.04
C PHE A 52 2.05 -14.62 -1.28
N HIS A 53 1.22 -15.40 -1.99
CA HIS A 53 0.08 -16.10 -1.41
C HIS A 53 0.46 -17.43 -0.74
N GLN A 54 1.60 -17.99 -1.07
CA GLN A 54 2.13 -19.23 -0.49
C GLN A 54 3.03 -18.99 0.73
N ASN A 55 3.39 -17.74 1.01
CA ASN A 55 4.26 -17.35 2.10
C ASN A 55 3.60 -16.28 2.99
N ASP A 56 4.35 -15.68 3.93
CA ASP A 56 3.84 -14.53 4.70
C ASP A 56 3.57 -13.35 3.75
N LEU A 57 2.31 -13.19 3.38
CA LEU A 57 1.85 -12.14 2.46
C LEU A 57 2.26 -10.75 2.95
N GLN A 58 2.15 -10.49 4.25
CA GLN A 58 2.48 -9.19 4.84
C GLN A 58 3.97 -8.90 4.71
N GLN A 59 4.83 -9.91 4.95
CA GLN A 59 6.27 -9.77 4.76
C GLN A 59 6.62 -9.58 3.28
N CYS A 60 6.06 -10.40 2.39
CA CYS A 60 6.34 -10.29 0.96
C CYS A 60 5.90 -8.95 0.35
N ILE A 61 4.82 -8.33 0.87
CA ILE A 61 4.41 -6.97 0.48
C ILE A 61 5.48 -5.95 0.90
N ALA A 62 6.00 -6.05 2.12
CA ALA A 62 7.09 -5.16 2.55
C ALA A 62 8.38 -5.41 1.75
N ASP A 63 8.70 -6.69 1.49
CA ASP A 63 9.89 -7.10 0.78
C ASP A 63 9.95 -6.57 -0.67
N ILE A 64 8.84 -6.63 -1.42
CA ILE A 64 8.83 -6.10 -2.80
C ILE A 64 9.08 -4.59 -2.81
N CYS A 65 8.68 -3.88 -1.78
CA CYS A 65 8.96 -2.45 -1.64
C CYS A 65 10.44 -2.12 -1.41
N THR A 66 11.32 -3.12 -1.20
CA THR A 66 12.78 -2.92 -1.16
C THR A 66 13.40 -2.81 -2.56
N TRP A 67 12.64 -3.06 -3.64
CA TRP A 67 13.14 -2.88 -5.01
C TRP A 67 13.70 -1.47 -5.20
N GLN A 68 14.89 -1.39 -5.81
CA GLN A 68 15.68 -0.14 -5.84
C GLN A 68 15.01 1.00 -6.60
N LYS A 69 14.31 0.70 -7.69
CA LYS A 69 13.61 1.69 -8.50
C LYS A 69 12.27 2.06 -7.86
N LYS A 70 12.31 3.07 -7.00
CA LYS A 70 11.12 3.57 -6.28
C LYS A 70 10.24 4.43 -7.20
N PRO A 71 8.94 4.53 -6.96
CA PRO A 71 8.13 5.56 -7.59
C PRO A 71 8.61 6.95 -7.14
N VAL A 72 8.54 7.90 -8.02
CA VAL A 72 8.82 9.32 -7.70
C VAL A 72 7.74 9.90 -6.79
N LEU A 73 6.54 9.30 -6.83
CA LEU A 73 5.41 9.70 -6.00
C LEU A 73 4.43 8.53 -5.81
N ASN A 74 3.83 8.45 -4.61
CA ASN A 74 2.65 7.61 -4.36
C ASN A 74 1.45 8.54 -4.22
N ILE A 75 0.35 8.24 -4.92
CA ILE A 75 -0.92 8.98 -4.84
C ILE A 75 -2.03 7.98 -4.54
N VAL A 76 -2.58 8.03 -3.34
CA VAL A 76 -3.65 7.13 -2.92
C VAL A 76 -5.01 7.75 -3.27
N ASP A 77 -5.76 7.07 -4.14
CA ASP A 77 -7.17 7.36 -4.34
C ASP A 77 -7.98 6.83 -3.17
N ALA A 78 -8.52 7.73 -2.37
CA ALA A 78 -9.44 7.48 -1.28
C ALA A 78 -10.75 8.27 -1.47
N TYR A 79 -11.12 8.58 -2.72
CA TYR A 79 -12.37 9.26 -3.01
C TYR A 79 -13.57 8.37 -2.64
N ARG A 80 -13.58 7.14 -3.17
CA ARG A 80 -14.51 6.07 -2.79
C ARG A 80 -13.71 4.86 -2.35
N ILE A 81 -13.89 4.44 -1.13
CA ILE A 81 -13.17 3.29 -0.59
C ILE A 81 -14.12 2.12 -0.34
N MET A 82 -13.70 0.95 -0.78
CA MET A 82 -14.36 -0.29 -0.40
C MET A 82 -13.89 -0.68 1.00
N HIS A 83 -14.76 -0.65 1.98
CA HIS A 83 -14.41 -0.90 3.37
C HIS A 83 -14.69 -2.34 3.84
N GLN A 84 -15.43 -3.13 3.06
CA GLN A 84 -15.70 -4.54 3.36
C GLN A 84 -15.81 -5.37 2.07
N ASN A 85 -15.81 -6.72 2.22
CA ASN A 85 -15.91 -7.69 1.13
C ASN A 85 -14.88 -7.50 0.00
N GLY A 86 -13.75 -6.80 0.27
CA GLY A 86 -12.69 -6.62 -0.71
C GLY A 86 -11.86 -7.89 -0.98
N PRO A 87 -11.26 -7.97 -2.15
CA PRO A 87 -11.02 -6.86 -3.10
C PRO A 87 -12.11 -6.61 -4.14
N GLN A 88 -13.15 -7.45 -4.26
CA GLN A 88 -14.15 -7.37 -5.34
C GLN A 88 -15.45 -6.67 -4.92
N GLY A 89 -15.79 -6.73 -3.62
CA GLY A 89 -17.07 -6.25 -3.12
C GLY A 89 -18.24 -7.20 -3.42
N LYS A 90 -19.39 -6.93 -2.81
CA LYS A 90 -20.65 -7.68 -3.04
C LYS A 90 -21.78 -6.73 -3.38
N SER A 91 -21.76 -5.50 -2.91
CA SER A 91 -22.81 -4.51 -3.12
C SER A 91 -22.28 -3.08 -3.02
N ALA A 92 -23.10 -2.11 -3.39
CA ALA A 92 -22.79 -0.68 -3.22
C ALA A 92 -22.59 -0.30 -1.73
N ALA A 93 -23.20 -1.03 -0.79
CA ALA A 93 -23.04 -0.81 0.64
C ALA A 93 -21.61 -1.11 1.13
N ASP A 94 -20.79 -1.81 0.35
CA ASP A 94 -19.39 -2.09 0.67
C ASP A 94 -18.48 -0.86 0.47
N VAL A 95 -19.01 0.22 -0.13
CA VAL A 95 -18.25 1.40 -0.54
C VAL A 95 -18.70 2.63 0.25
N ALA A 96 -17.75 3.35 0.81
CA ALA A 96 -17.95 4.65 1.45
C ALA A 96 -17.26 5.75 0.64
N THR A 97 -17.87 6.96 0.61
CA THR A 97 -17.33 8.13 -0.08
C THR A 97 -16.62 9.04 0.92
N LEU A 98 -15.31 9.15 0.83
CA LEU A 98 -14.48 10.00 1.70
C LEU A 98 -13.94 11.26 1.01
N LYS A 99 -14.03 11.34 -0.31
CA LYS A 99 -13.58 12.49 -1.15
C LYS A 99 -12.18 12.96 -0.80
N SER A 100 -11.24 12.00 -0.65
CA SER A 100 -9.89 12.27 -0.20
C SER A 100 -8.85 11.71 -1.16
N LEU A 101 -7.73 12.41 -1.28
CA LEU A 101 -6.50 11.96 -1.91
C LEU A 101 -5.35 12.14 -0.92
N ILE A 102 -4.40 11.22 -0.93
CA ILE A 102 -3.18 11.32 -0.12
C ILE A 102 -1.99 11.15 -1.06
N ALA A 103 -0.98 12.02 -0.95
CA ALA A 103 0.24 11.92 -1.73
C ALA A 103 1.48 11.96 -0.83
N SER A 104 2.47 11.14 -1.12
CA SER A 104 3.75 11.11 -0.39
C SER A 104 4.83 10.37 -1.18
N THR A 105 6.08 10.73 -0.96
CA THR A 105 7.25 9.95 -1.38
C THR A 105 7.59 8.83 -0.37
N ASN A 106 7.12 8.94 0.88
CA ASN A 106 7.34 7.96 1.93
C ASN A 106 6.22 6.91 1.91
N ILE A 107 6.56 5.70 1.46
CA ILE A 107 5.58 4.62 1.22
C ILE A 107 4.97 4.07 2.52
N VAL A 108 5.70 4.07 3.63
CA VAL A 108 5.20 3.61 4.94
C VAL A 108 4.29 4.68 5.56
N ALA A 109 4.71 5.94 5.50
CA ALA A 109 3.91 7.04 6.04
C ALA A 109 2.58 7.20 5.30
N ILE A 110 2.56 7.03 3.96
CA ILE A 110 1.31 7.13 3.20
C ILE A 110 0.35 6.00 3.55
N ASP A 111 0.83 4.76 3.71
CA ASP A 111 -0.02 3.63 4.11
C ASP A 111 -0.51 3.78 5.56
N THR A 112 0.31 4.35 6.45
CA THR A 112 -0.09 4.70 7.82
C THR A 112 -1.18 5.77 7.84
N ALA A 113 -1.04 6.82 7.03
CA ALA A 113 -2.05 7.87 6.89
C ALA A 113 -3.35 7.32 6.28
N ALA A 114 -3.23 6.47 5.26
CA ALA A 114 -4.36 5.80 4.63
C ALA A 114 -5.10 4.88 5.60
N LEU A 115 -4.40 4.17 6.50
CA LEU A 115 -5.03 3.36 7.55
C LEU A 115 -5.81 4.23 8.54
N ARG A 116 -5.28 5.39 8.94
CA ARG A 116 -6.02 6.35 9.78
C ARG A 116 -7.29 6.85 9.08
N LEU A 117 -7.23 7.10 7.78
CA LEU A 117 -8.38 7.50 6.99
C LEU A 117 -9.40 6.35 6.85
N PHE A 118 -8.92 5.13 6.56
CA PHE A 118 -9.75 3.91 6.48
C PHE A 118 -10.52 3.67 7.79
N ASN A 119 -9.90 3.95 8.93
CA ASN A 119 -10.48 3.78 10.26
C ASN A 119 -11.65 4.73 10.56
N GLN A 120 -11.92 5.71 9.72
CA GLN A 120 -13.13 6.54 9.83
C GLN A 120 -14.40 5.75 9.45
N VAL A 121 -14.27 4.73 8.61
CA VAL A 121 -15.40 3.92 8.14
C VAL A 121 -15.38 2.49 8.68
N LYS A 122 -14.22 1.91 8.90
CA LYS A 122 -14.07 0.57 9.47
C LYS A 122 -12.79 0.46 10.29
N LYS A 123 -12.94 0.13 11.56
CA LYS A 123 -11.80 -0.08 12.46
C LYS A 123 -10.94 -1.26 12.00
N LEU A 124 -9.66 -1.00 11.85
CA LEU A 124 -8.64 -1.95 11.47
C LEU A 124 -7.36 -1.63 12.25
N ASP A 125 -6.88 -2.60 13.01
CA ASP A 125 -5.64 -2.44 13.77
C ASP A 125 -4.43 -2.40 12.83
N MET A 126 -3.44 -1.58 13.14
CA MET A 126 -2.16 -1.54 12.42
C MET A 126 -1.45 -2.90 12.46
N ALA A 127 -1.53 -3.62 13.58
CA ALA A 127 -0.96 -4.97 13.69
C ALA A 127 -1.56 -5.95 12.67
N ALA A 128 -2.84 -5.80 12.31
CA ALA A 128 -3.48 -6.60 11.29
C ALA A 128 -2.99 -6.24 9.87
N VAL A 129 -2.54 -5.00 9.65
CA VAL A 129 -1.93 -4.53 8.39
C VAL A 129 -0.40 -4.62 8.51
N GLY A 130 0.08 -5.82 8.82
CA GLY A 130 1.46 -6.07 9.24
C GLY A 130 2.55 -5.58 8.28
N HIS A 131 2.25 -5.45 6.98
CA HIS A 131 3.23 -4.94 5.99
C HIS A 131 3.67 -3.50 6.28
N ILE A 132 2.86 -2.68 6.97
CA ILE A 132 3.24 -1.31 7.34
C ILE A 132 4.41 -1.35 8.34
N GLY A 133 4.25 -2.05 9.46
CA GLY A 133 5.32 -2.18 10.47
C GLY A 133 6.56 -2.92 9.93
N LYS A 134 6.34 -3.95 9.09
CA LYS A 134 7.45 -4.65 8.41
C LYS A 134 8.19 -3.73 7.44
N GLY A 135 7.51 -2.81 6.77
CA GLY A 135 8.13 -1.79 5.93
C GLY A 135 9.00 -0.82 6.72
N GLU A 136 8.54 -0.39 7.89
CA GLU A 136 9.36 0.43 8.81
C GLU A 136 10.60 -0.33 9.30
N ALA A 137 10.44 -1.61 9.69
CA ALA A 137 11.57 -2.46 10.08
C ALA A 137 12.61 -2.63 8.96
N LEU A 138 12.17 -2.63 7.68
CA LEU A 138 13.03 -2.63 6.48
C LEU A 138 13.55 -1.22 6.11
N LYS A 139 13.34 -0.21 6.95
CA LYS A 139 13.78 1.18 6.74
C LYS A 139 13.24 1.83 5.45
N LEU A 140 12.03 1.46 5.04
CA LEU A 140 11.37 2.01 3.86
C LEU A 140 10.64 3.33 4.14
N GLY A 141 10.51 3.71 5.41
CA GLY A 141 9.84 4.91 5.87
C GLY A 141 9.48 4.83 7.35
N THR A 142 8.54 5.65 7.80
CA THR A 142 8.13 5.71 9.20
C THR A 142 6.62 5.56 9.38
N THR A 143 6.23 4.88 10.46
CA THR A 143 4.84 4.82 10.96
C THR A 143 4.52 6.01 11.87
N ASN A 144 5.52 6.72 12.38
CA ASN A 144 5.32 7.91 13.19
C ASN A 144 5.05 9.13 12.31
N LEU A 145 3.77 9.49 12.17
CA LEU A 145 3.35 10.63 11.37
C LEU A 145 3.69 11.99 12.00
N ASP A 146 4.08 12.04 13.28
CA ASP A 146 4.53 13.28 13.92
C ASP A 146 5.91 13.71 13.39
N ASN A 147 6.65 12.76 12.83
CA ASN A 147 7.94 13.01 12.17
C ASN A 147 7.78 13.36 10.67
N VAL A 148 6.54 13.59 10.20
CA VAL A 148 6.24 13.88 8.80
C VAL A 148 5.50 15.21 8.70
N THR A 149 5.96 16.11 7.85
CA THR A 149 5.23 17.34 7.56
C THR A 149 3.97 16.99 6.75
N ILE A 150 2.80 17.22 7.33
CA ILE A 150 1.51 16.99 6.70
C ILE A 150 0.88 18.31 6.26
N LYS A 151 0.70 18.49 4.95
CA LYS A 151 -0.02 19.61 4.37
C LYS A 151 -1.46 19.18 4.06
N ARG A 152 -2.43 19.85 4.63
CA ARG A 152 -3.86 19.62 4.33
C ARG A 152 -4.35 20.70 3.39
N ILE A 153 -4.93 20.28 2.27
CA ILE A 153 -5.52 21.17 1.26
C ILE A 153 -7.01 20.83 1.19
N LYS A 154 -7.85 21.83 1.38
CA LYS A 154 -9.30 21.71 1.18
C LYS A 154 -9.63 22.37 -0.15
N ILE A 155 -10.31 21.61 -1.01
CA ILE A 155 -10.79 22.05 -2.32
C ILE A 155 -12.30 22.26 -2.23
#